data_10ba77f4a629f64a7cf69e4e8f9bb756
#
_entry.id   10ba77f4a629f64a7cf69e4e8f9bb756
#
_cell.length_a   1.000
_cell.length_b   1.000
_cell.length_c   1.000
_cell.angle_alpha   90.00
_cell.angle_beta   90.00
_cell.angle_gamma   90.00
#
_symmetry.space_group_name_H-M   'P 1'
#
loop_
_entity.id
_entity.type
_entity.pdbx_description
1 polymer ?
#
loop_
_entity_poly.entity_id
_entity_poly.type
_entity_poly.pdbx_seq_one_letter_code
_entity_poly.pdbx_strand_id
1 'polypeptide(L)'
;MKIRSLLLLLLVFCFLGGSTAAQKKTGVNDLRSMVETERAFARMSEEKGTREAFAAFIADEGILFRPTAVLGKKWMQENPLPPSTTRPLLAWQPIFAFVSSAGDLGYTTGPWQYKRDIKDAQPTAFGNFMTVWKKQADGSWKFALDLGVSNPEPKDPVTIWQPGQGQMDQEISAKVDQQLARSGLLDAERKFSQVSAELGARESFLLYAAKDVRLFRNDHFPFVGKMAAADALAPVTAEWTWTSLFAGVSISGDLGYTYGIYELREKAGIVSERGNYARVWKKVLGDWKLVIDVADPLPRK
;
A
#
# COMPACT_ATOMS: atom_id res chain seq x y z
N MET A 1 -52.98 -26.88 -54.86
CA MET A 1 -52.34 -25.68 -54.24
C MET A 1 -51.64 -26.11 -52.96
N LYS A 2 -50.32 -26.37 -52.97
CA LYS A 2 -49.57 -26.92 -51.82
C LYS A 2 -48.79 -25.79 -51.21
N ILE A 3 -49.11 -25.40 -49.97
CA ILE A 3 -48.37 -24.42 -49.16
C ILE A 3 -47.27 -25.18 -48.46
N ARG A 4 -46.00 -24.81 -48.78
CA ARG A 4 -44.81 -25.30 -48.05
C ARG A 4 -44.49 -24.33 -46.92
N SER A 5 -44.65 -24.80 -45.70
CA SER A 5 -44.16 -24.10 -44.48
C SER A 5 -42.63 -24.25 -44.38
N LEU A 6 -41.96 -23.13 -44.34
CA LEU A 6 -40.51 -23.06 -44.11
C LEU A 6 -40.26 -22.87 -42.62
N LEU A 7 -39.73 -23.90 -41.97
CA LEU A 7 -39.28 -23.81 -40.57
C LEU A 7 -37.92 -23.16 -40.51
N LEU A 8 -37.83 -21.94 -39.96
CA LEU A 8 -36.56 -21.24 -39.71
C LEU A 8 -36.06 -21.68 -38.32
N LEU A 9 -34.97 -22.48 -38.30
CA LEU A 9 -34.30 -22.88 -37.08
C LEU A 9 -33.35 -21.74 -36.67
N LEU A 10 -33.70 -21.03 -35.61
CA LEU A 10 -32.81 -20.04 -34.96
C LEU A 10 -31.80 -20.81 -34.07
N LEU A 11 -30.56 -20.91 -34.54
CA LEU A 11 -29.43 -21.33 -33.72
C LEU A 11 -28.99 -20.18 -32.81
N VAL A 12 -29.43 -20.19 -31.56
CA VAL A 12 -28.88 -19.30 -30.51
C VAL A 12 -27.55 -19.90 -30.04
N PHE A 13 -26.46 -19.32 -30.48
CA PHE A 13 -25.12 -19.62 -29.93
C PHE A 13 -24.98 -18.93 -28.57
N CYS A 14 -25.14 -19.69 -27.51
CA CYS A 14 -24.74 -19.25 -26.18
C CYS A 14 -23.19 -19.22 -26.09
N PHE A 15 -22.58 -18.07 -26.33
CA PHE A 15 -21.21 -17.79 -25.91
C PHE A 15 -21.23 -17.26 -24.47
N LEU A 16 -21.33 -18.13 -23.49
CA LEU A 16 -21.15 -17.79 -22.08
C LEU A 16 -20.31 -18.89 -21.44
N GLY A 17 -19.04 -18.60 -21.17
CA GLY A 17 -18.24 -19.49 -20.32
C GLY A 17 -16.72 -19.37 -20.36
N GLY A 18 -16.14 -18.58 -21.29
CA GLY A 18 -14.67 -18.50 -21.40
C GLY A 18 -13.97 -17.38 -20.64
N SER A 19 -14.66 -16.30 -20.29
CA SER A 19 -14.05 -15.08 -19.74
C SER A 19 -13.61 -15.17 -18.27
N THR A 20 -14.40 -15.75 -17.40
CA THR A 20 -14.20 -15.69 -15.96
C THR A 20 -13.01 -16.51 -15.46
N ALA A 21 -12.76 -17.69 -16.03
CA ALA A 21 -11.67 -18.57 -15.59
C ALA A 21 -10.28 -18.06 -16.04
N ALA A 22 -10.17 -17.54 -17.26
CA ALA A 22 -8.93 -16.95 -17.77
C ALA A 22 -8.55 -15.68 -16.98
N GLN A 23 -9.53 -14.87 -16.63
CA GLN A 23 -9.39 -13.64 -15.89
C GLN A 23 -9.03 -13.86 -14.40
N LYS A 24 -9.65 -14.84 -13.72
CA LYS A 24 -9.23 -15.28 -12.36
C LYS A 24 -7.77 -15.74 -12.34
N LYS A 25 -7.31 -16.41 -13.39
CA LYS A 25 -5.94 -16.87 -13.52
C LYS A 25 -4.93 -15.74 -13.68
N THR A 26 -5.31 -14.62 -14.28
CA THR A 26 -4.45 -13.44 -14.47
C THR A 26 -4.20 -12.72 -13.14
N GLY A 27 -5.21 -12.39 -12.36
CA GLY A 27 -5.04 -11.73 -11.06
C GLY A 27 -4.20 -12.51 -10.05
N VAL A 28 -4.34 -13.84 -10.01
CA VAL A 28 -3.48 -14.71 -9.18
C VAL A 28 -2.02 -14.68 -9.65
N ASN A 29 -1.78 -14.64 -10.96
CA ASN A 29 -0.42 -14.55 -11.51
C ASN A 29 0.21 -13.19 -11.23
N ASP A 30 -0.56 -12.10 -11.30
CA ASP A 30 -0.08 -10.74 -11.01
C ASP A 30 0.27 -10.57 -9.53
N LEU A 31 -0.57 -11.08 -8.62
CA LEU A 31 -0.25 -11.13 -7.20
C LEU A 31 1.04 -11.90 -6.93
N ARG A 32 1.16 -13.09 -7.53
CA ARG A 32 2.36 -13.93 -7.36
C ARG A 32 3.60 -13.22 -7.87
N SER A 33 3.56 -12.66 -9.09
CA SER A 33 4.72 -11.98 -9.69
C SER A 33 5.12 -10.74 -8.90
N MET A 34 4.17 -9.97 -8.37
CA MET A 34 4.44 -8.84 -7.50
C MET A 34 5.13 -9.29 -6.19
N VAL A 35 4.63 -10.33 -5.55
CA VAL A 35 5.23 -10.86 -4.31
C VAL A 35 6.62 -11.44 -4.55
N GLU A 36 6.84 -12.13 -5.67
CA GLU A 36 8.17 -12.61 -6.06
C GLU A 36 9.14 -11.44 -6.33
N THR A 37 8.63 -10.32 -6.88
CA THR A 37 9.42 -9.10 -7.04
C THR A 37 9.80 -8.49 -5.68
N GLU A 38 8.87 -8.41 -4.72
CA GLU A 38 9.18 -7.96 -3.35
C GLU A 38 10.26 -8.82 -2.69
N ARG A 39 10.14 -10.14 -2.82
CA ARG A 39 11.15 -11.08 -2.33
C ARG A 39 12.51 -10.92 -3.02
N ALA A 40 12.52 -10.66 -4.34
CA ALA A 40 13.75 -10.39 -5.08
C ALA A 40 14.38 -9.06 -4.64
N PHE A 41 13.59 -8.05 -4.33
CA PHE A 41 14.03 -6.79 -3.77
C PHE A 41 14.69 -6.98 -2.40
N ALA A 42 14.07 -7.73 -1.50
CA ALA A 42 14.65 -8.08 -0.20
C ALA A 42 15.96 -8.86 -0.34
N ARG A 43 16.02 -9.90 -1.18
CA ARG A 43 17.25 -10.64 -1.44
C ARG A 43 18.37 -9.77 -1.99
N MET A 44 18.07 -8.84 -2.92
CA MET A 44 19.08 -7.92 -3.44
C MET A 44 19.63 -7.01 -2.36
N SER A 45 18.81 -6.57 -1.39
CA SER A 45 19.28 -5.80 -0.23
C SER A 45 20.30 -6.59 0.60
N GLU A 46 20.06 -7.87 0.82
CA GLU A 46 20.99 -8.74 1.55
C GLU A 46 22.27 -9.03 0.75
N GLU A 47 22.17 -9.27 -0.54
CA GLU A 47 23.28 -9.67 -1.39
C GLU A 47 24.16 -8.48 -1.83
N LYS A 48 23.55 -7.39 -2.27
CA LYS A 48 24.23 -6.25 -2.90
C LYS A 48 24.23 -4.98 -2.08
N GLY A 49 23.31 -4.86 -1.11
CA GLY A 49 23.13 -3.68 -0.28
C GLY A 49 21.77 -3.03 -0.50
N THR A 50 21.27 -2.38 0.55
CA THR A 50 19.94 -1.78 0.56
C THR A 50 19.79 -0.70 -0.51
N ARG A 51 20.81 0.14 -0.69
CA ARG A 51 20.74 1.24 -1.66
C ARG A 51 20.65 0.75 -3.10
N GLU A 52 21.48 -0.24 -3.46
CA GLU A 52 21.47 -0.87 -4.77
C GLU A 52 20.13 -1.54 -5.08
N ALA A 53 19.57 -2.21 -4.07
CA ALA A 53 18.26 -2.80 -4.18
C ALA A 53 17.17 -1.74 -4.42
N PHE A 54 17.14 -0.68 -3.61
CA PHE A 54 16.20 0.43 -3.78
C PHE A 54 16.33 1.07 -5.17
N ALA A 55 17.55 1.34 -5.64
CA ALA A 55 17.79 1.92 -6.97
C ALA A 55 17.31 1.02 -8.11
N ALA A 56 17.41 -0.31 -7.94
CA ALA A 56 17.01 -1.28 -8.96
C ALA A 56 15.47 -1.46 -9.03
N PHE A 57 14.76 -1.38 -7.90
CA PHE A 57 13.34 -1.70 -7.84
C PHE A 57 12.41 -0.48 -7.81
N ILE A 58 12.91 0.73 -7.57
CA ILE A 58 12.11 1.95 -7.59
C ILE A 58 11.66 2.34 -9.01
N ALA A 59 10.41 2.80 -9.15
CA ALA A 59 9.94 3.43 -10.38
C ALA A 59 10.63 4.79 -10.62
N ASP A 60 10.60 5.31 -11.86
CA ASP A 60 11.21 6.62 -12.17
C ASP A 60 10.63 7.75 -11.32
N GLU A 61 9.32 7.71 -11.09
CA GLU A 61 8.59 8.64 -10.23
C GLU A 61 8.38 8.11 -8.81
N GLY A 62 9.12 7.06 -8.42
CA GLY A 62 8.98 6.42 -7.11
C GLY A 62 9.39 7.32 -5.96
N ILE A 63 8.63 7.25 -4.87
CA ILE A 63 8.75 8.12 -3.71
C ILE A 63 9.44 7.40 -2.55
N LEU A 64 10.40 8.08 -1.95
CA LEU A 64 10.96 7.79 -0.64
C LEU A 64 10.70 8.95 0.31
N PHE A 65 10.76 8.71 1.61
CA PHE A 65 10.62 9.74 2.64
C PHE A 65 12.01 10.03 3.26
N ARG A 66 12.54 11.29 3.01
CA ARG A 66 13.91 11.69 3.40
C ARG A 66 14.03 13.18 3.78
N PRO A 67 13.60 13.68 4.91
CA PRO A 67 12.61 13.11 5.82
C PRO A 67 11.18 13.22 5.29
N THR A 68 10.91 14.09 4.33
CA THR A 68 9.62 14.22 3.63
C THR A 68 9.64 13.51 2.27
N ALA A 69 8.50 13.43 1.60
CA ALA A 69 8.38 12.78 0.29
C ALA A 69 9.32 13.40 -0.75
N VAL A 70 10.14 12.59 -1.38
CA VAL A 70 11.10 12.96 -2.43
C VAL A 70 11.06 11.97 -3.59
N LEU A 71 11.43 12.42 -4.80
CA LEU A 71 11.70 11.50 -5.91
C LEU A 71 12.96 10.67 -5.57
N GLY A 72 12.74 9.39 -5.27
CA GLY A 72 13.75 8.55 -4.65
C GLY A 72 14.99 8.33 -5.51
N LYS A 73 14.83 8.12 -6.83
CA LYS A 73 15.98 7.99 -7.75
C LYS A 73 16.85 9.24 -7.74
N LYS A 74 16.21 10.42 -7.89
CA LYS A 74 16.92 11.70 -7.86
C LYS A 74 17.62 11.92 -6.54
N TRP A 75 16.89 11.71 -5.43
CA TRP A 75 17.49 11.87 -4.10
C TRP A 75 18.71 10.95 -3.89
N MET A 76 18.64 9.70 -4.30
CA MET A 76 19.77 8.78 -4.21
C MET A 76 20.97 9.24 -5.06
N GLN A 77 20.77 9.79 -6.24
CA GLN A 77 21.85 10.33 -7.08
C GLN A 77 22.52 11.54 -6.43
N GLU A 78 21.75 12.44 -5.85
CA GLU A 78 22.22 13.69 -5.23
C GLU A 78 22.84 13.46 -3.83
N ASN A 79 22.54 12.32 -3.19
CA ASN A 79 23.02 11.96 -1.85
C ASN A 79 23.75 10.62 -1.88
N PRO A 80 24.95 10.53 -2.48
CA PRO A 80 25.73 9.30 -2.49
C PRO A 80 26.11 8.88 -1.07
N LEU A 81 26.20 7.56 -0.84
CA LEU A 81 26.67 7.06 0.46
C LEU A 81 28.14 7.43 0.64
N PRO A 82 28.53 7.92 1.82
CA PRO A 82 29.94 8.11 2.13
C PRO A 82 30.67 6.76 2.17
N PRO A 83 31.97 6.74 1.92
CA PRO A 83 32.79 5.56 2.15
C PRO A 83 32.57 5.04 3.57
N SER A 84 32.31 3.74 3.70
CA SER A 84 32.06 3.08 5.00
C SER A 84 32.82 1.77 5.08
N THR A 85 33.31 1.45 6.28
CA THR A 85 33.90 0.14 6.61
C THR A 85 32.84 -0.87 7.07
N THR A 86 31.62 -0.39 7.35
CA THR A 86 30.46 -1.23 7.72
C THR A 86 29.51 -1.36 6.54
N ARG A 87 28.83 -2.49 6.47
CA ARG A 87 27.78 -2.77 5.49
C ARG A 87 26.45 -2.92 6.23
N PRO A 88 25.64 -1.86 6.32
CA PRO A 88 24.30 -1.96 6.92
C PRO A 88 23.43 -2.96 6.17
N LEU A 89 22.58 -3.68 6.90
CA LEU A 89 21.63 -4.61 6.35
C LEU A 89 20.22 -4.24 6.79
N LEU A 90 19.35 -3.94 5.84
CA LEU A 90 17.90 -3.94 6.01
C LEU A 90 17.37 -5.21 5.37
N ALA A 91 16.83 -6.11 6.18
CA ALA A 91 16.23 -7.37 5.73
C ALA A 91 14.73 -7.34 6.04
N TRP A 92 13.90 -7.83 5.11
CA TRP A 92 12.45 -7.86 5.28
C TRP A 92 11.84 -9.01 4.51
N GLN A 93 10.57 -9.30 4.80
CA GLN A 93 9.79 -10.26 4.04
C GLN A 93 8.32 -9.82 3.95
N PRO A 94 7.68 -9.99 2.79
CA PRO A 94 6.25 -9.77 2.69
C PRO A 94 5.50 -10.89 3.40
N ILE A 95 4.51 -10.52 4.23
CA ILE A 95 3.58 -11.47 4.85
C ILE A 95 2.15 -11.24 4.39
N PHE A 96 1.88 -10.11 3.75
CA PHE A 96 0.58 -9.76 3.22
C PHE A 96 0.74 -9.00 1.90
N ALA A 97 -0.15 -9.24 0.96
CA ALA A 97 -0.22 -8.51 -0.30
C ALA A 97 -1.63 -8.50 -0.88
N PHE A 98 -1.87 -7.52 -1.73
CA PHE A 98 -3.08 -7.39 -2.51
C PHE A 98 -2.75 -6.73 -3.86
N VAL A 99 -3.46 -7.10 -4.92
CA VAL A 99 -3.34 -6.49 -6.24
C VAL A 99 -4.72 -6.08 -6.76
N SER A 100 -4.78 -4.99 -7.53
CA SER A 100 -6.00 -4.52 -8.19
C SER A 100 -6.58 -5.56 -9.15
N SER A 101 -7.86 -5.45 -9.47
CA SER A 101 -8.48 -6.39 -10.42
C SER A 101 -7.89 -6.30 -11.83
N ALA A 102 -7.30 -5.15 -12.22
CA ALA A 102 -6.58 -5.00 -13.48
C ALA A 102 -5.14 -5.57 -13.43
N GLY A 103 -4.63 -5.94 -12.25
CA GLY A 103 -3.29 -6.49 -12.12
C GLY A 103 -2.14 -5.50 -12.34
N ASP A 104 -2.40 -4.20 -12.24
CA ASP A 104 -1.45 -3.13 -12.57
C ASP A 104 -0.94 -2.34 -11.36
N LEU A 105 -1.67 -2.40 -10.25
CA LEU A 105 -1.34 -1.74 -8.98
C LEU A 105 -1.53 -2.74 -7.83
N GLY A 106 -0.62 -2.73 -6.88
CA GLY A 106 -0.74 -3.56 -5.70
C GLY A 106 0.09 -3.05 -4.54
N TYR A 107 0.03 -3.74 -3.41
CA TYR A 107 0.86 -3.44 -2.27
C TYR A 107 1.26 -4.70 -1.52
N THR A 108 2.38 -4.60 -0.84
CA THR A 108 2.92 -5.60 0.06
C THR A 108 3.18 -4.97 1.42
N THR A 109 3.16 -5.77 2.47
CA THR A 109 3.58 -5.35 3.80
C THR A 109 4.12 -6.54 4.59
N GLY A 110 4.96 -6.24 5.55
CA GLY A 110 5.57 -7.24 6.41
C GLY A 110 6.55 -6.65 7.41
N PRO A 111 7.17 -7.51 8.23
CA PRO A 111 8.21 -7.10 9.15
C PRO A 111 9.52 -6.79 8.44
N TRP A 112 10.31 -5.88 9.02
CA TRP A 112 11.69 -5.65 8.68
C TRP A 112 12.56 -5.65 9.94
N GLN A 113 13.85 -5.92 9.73
CA GLN A 113 14.90 -5.79 10.75
C GLN A 113 16.14 -5.11 10.17
N TYR A 114 16.86 -4.41 11.00
CA TYR A 114 18.04 -3.66 10.61
C TYR A 114 19.26 -4.03 11.45
N LYS A 115 20.40 -4.25 10.80
CA LYS A 115 21.71 -4.38 11.40
C LYS A 115 22.62 -3.22 10.98
N ARG A 116 23.43 -2.69 11.87
CA ARG A 116 24.41 -1.63 11.55
C ARG A 116 25.52 -2.15 10.67
N ASP A 117 25.91 -3.42 10.85
CA ASP A 117 26.78 -4.18 9.97
C ASP A 117 26.16 -5.56 9.74
N ILE A 118 26.25 -6.09 8.52
CA ILE A 118 25.80 -7.44 8.20
C ILE A 118 26.45 -8.51 9.08
N LYS A 119 27.63 -8.21 9.64
CA LYS A 119 28.38 -9.08 10.56
C LYS A 119 27.82 -9.08 11.99
N ASP A 120 26.96 -8.12 12.32
CA ASP A 120 26.37 -8.06 13.67
C ASP A 120 25.56 -9.33 13.94
N ALA A 121 25.73 -9.89 15.14
CA ALA A 121 25.02 -11.10 15.55
C ALA A 121 23.50 -10.88 15.60
N GLN A 122 23.07 -9.70 16.10
CA GLN A 122 21.67 -9.36 16.31
C GLN A 122 21.28 -8.07 15.57
N PRO A 123 20.03 -7.95 15.09
CA PRO A 123 19.48 -6.70 14.63
C PRO A 123 19.42 -5.66 15.75
N THR A 124 19.49 -4.38 15.37
CA THR A 124 19.45 -3.24 16.30
C THR A 124 18.13 -2.44 16.21
N ALA A 125 17.31 -2.71 15.20
CA ALA A 125 15.99 -2.13 15.05
C ALA A 125 15.06 -3.06 14.28
N PHE A 126 13.77 -2.90 14.52
CA PHE A 126 12.69 -3.69 13.95
C PHE A 126 11.54 -2.79 13.54
N GLY A 127 10.72 -3.27 12.62
CA GLY A 127 9.54 -2.53 12.22
C GLY A 127 8.68 -3.28 11.22
N ASN A 128 7.78 -2.52 10.60
CA ASN A 128 6.93 -2.99 9.53
C ASN A 128 6.96 -2.01 8.37
N PHE A 129 6.88 -2.53 7.14
CA PHE A 129 6.90 -1.76 5.91
C PHE A 129 5.57 -1.85 5.18
N MET A 130 5.35 -0.88 4.31
CA MET A 130 4.37 -0.90 3.23
C MET A 130 5.05 -0.45 1.95
N THR A 131 4.98 -1.28 0.92
CA THR A 131 5.44 -0.95 -0.43
C THR A 131 4.26 -0.95 -1.38
N VAL A 132 4.07 0.12 -2.15
CA VAL A 132 3.10 0.20 -3.25
C VAL A 132 3.81 -0.11 -4.54
N TRP A 133 3.33 -1.11 -5.27
CA TRP A 133 3.88 -1.62 -6.51
C TRP A 133 3.03 -1.21 -7.71
N LYS A 134 3.69 -0.79 -8.78
CA LYS A 134 3.06 -0.48 -10.06
C LYS A 134 3.69 -1.32 -11.16
N LYS A 135 2.86 -1.99 -11.94
CA LYS A 135 3.30 -2.75 -13.10
C LYS A 135 3.67 -1.81 -14.22
N GLN A 136 4.86 -2.01 -14.80
CA GLN A 136 5.39 -1.20 -15.88
C GLN A 136 4.90 -1.72 -17.24
N ALA A 137 5.12 -0.93 -18.30
CA ALA A 137 4.71 -1.30 -19.65
C ALA A 137 5.39 -2.58 -20.18
N ASP A 138 6.59 -2.89 -19.68
CA ASP A 138 7.32 -4.13 -19.99
C ASP A 138 6.87 -5.34 -19.15
N GLY A 139 5.87 -5.15 -18.27
CA GLY A 139 5.35 -6.18 -17.38
C GLY A 139 6.12 -6.34 -16.06
N SER A 140 7.25 -5.67 -15.87
CA SER A 140 7.99 -5.67 -14.62
C SER A 140 7.24 -4.88 -13.53
N TRP A 141 7.50 -5.23 -12.26
CA TRP A 141 7.01 -4.45 -11.13
C TRP A 141 8.08 -3.51 -10.61
N LYS A 142 7.70 -2.25 -10.37
CA LYS A 142 8.54 -1.25 -9.70
C LYS A 142 7.74 -0.62 -8.57
N PHE A 143 8.40 -0.33 -7.45
CA PHE A 143 7.67 0.34 -6.39
C PHE A 143 7.48 1.83 -6.68
N ALA A 144 6.25 2.29 -6.44
CA ALA A 144 5.85 3.69 -6.59
C ALA A 144 6.02 4.46 -5.27
N LEU A 145 6.00 3.75 -4.14
CA LEU A 145 6.16 4.31 -2.80
C LEU A 145 6.62 3.22 -1.85
N ASP A 146 7.52 3.58 -0.94
CA ASP A 146 7.96 2.73 0.18
C ASP A 146 8.04 3.55 1.45
N LEU A 147 7.41 3.06 2.52
CA LEU A 147 7.40 3.67 3.84
C LEU A 147 7.31 2.59 4.91
N GLY A 148 8.11 2.73 5.96
CA GLY A 148 8.09 1.85 7.12
C GLY A 148 8.03 2.61 8.43
N VAL A 149 7.59 1.93 9.48
CA VAL A 149 7.60 2.40 10.86
C VAL A 149 8.35 1.42 11.74
N SER A 150 8.92 1.91 12.85
CA SER A 150 9.58 1.07 13.87
C SER A 150 8.55 0.37 14.76
N ASN A 151 8.96 -0.74 15.35
CA ASN A 151 8.25 -1.39 16.46
C ASN A 151 9.25 -2.02 17.42
N PRO A 152 8.82 -2.44 18.63
CA PRO A 152 9.66 -3.20 19.54
C PRO A 152 10.16 -4.50 18.92
N GLU A 153 11.24 -5.05 19.45
CA GLU A 153 11.71 -6.38 19.05
C GLU A 153 10.59 -7.42 19.20
N PRO A 154 10.25 -8.18 18.12
CA PRO A 154 9.23 -9.19 18.20
C PRO A 154 9.73 -10.40 19.02
N LYS A 155 8.90 -10.89 19.93
CA LYS A 155 9.20 -12.14 20.69
C LYS A 155 9.26 -13.35 19.76
N ASP A 156 8.32 -13.41 18.80
CA ASP A 156 8.22 -14.44 17.79
C ASP A 156 8.19 -13.81 16.41
N PRO A 157 9.02 -14.25 15.45
CA PRO A 157 9.00 -13.75 14.09
C PRO A 157 7.65 -14.05 13.42
N VAL A 158 7.00 -13.02 12.87
CA VAL A 158 5.78 -13.23 12.07
C VAL A 158 6.21 -13.64 10.65
N THR A 159 6.07 -14.92 10.34
CA THR A 159 6.49 -15.49 9.04
C THR A 159 5.32 -16.04 8.22
N ILE A 160 4.10 -16.05 8.79
CA ILE A 160 2.94 -16.65 8.14
C ILE A 160 2.42 -15.71 7.05
N TRP A 161 2.45 -16.22 5.83
CA TRP A 161 1.88 -15.54 4.67
C TRP A 161 0.35 -15.43 4.78
N GLN A 162 -0.17 -14.22 4.58
CA GLN A 162 -1.58 -13.90 4.62
C GLN A 162 -1.98 -13.17 3.32
N PRO A 163 -2.59 -13.85 2.34
CA PRO A 163 -3.13 -13.17 1.16
C PRO A 163 -4.28 -12.24 1.58
N GLY A 164 -4.41 -11.09 0.87
CA GLY A 164 -5.49 -10.13 1.12
C GLY A 164 -6.88 -10.75 0.93
N GLN A 165 -7.81 -10.41 1.82
CA GLN A 165 -9.19 -10.87 1.72
C GLN A 165 -9.84 -10.33 0.43
N GLY A 166 -10.61 -11.18 -0.25
CA GLY A 166 -11.28 -10.83 -1.50
C GLY A 166 -10.40 -10.82 -2.75
N GLN A 167 -9.10 -11.16 -2.64
CA GLN A 167 -8.23 -11.28 -3.81
C GLN A 167 -8.72 -12.35 -4.80
N MET A 168 -9.32 -13.42 -4.28
CA MET A 168 -9.82 -14.54 -5.07
C MET A 168 -11.18 -14.27 -5.72
N ASP A 169 -11.94 -13.29 -5.22
CA ASP A 169 -13.33 -13.02 -5.59
C ASP A 169 -13.49 -11.72 -6.40
N GLN A 170 -12.38 -11.08 -6.79
CA GLN A 170 -12.45 -9.86 -7.59
C GLN A 170 -12.96 -10.16 -9.00
N GLU A 171 -14.13 -9.59 -9.32
CA GLU A 171 -14.54 -9.42 -10.71
C GLU A 171 -13.64 -8.34 -11.35
N ILE A 172 -13.14 -8.61 -12.56
CA ILE A 172 -12.35 -7.62 -13.28
C ILE A 172 -13.29 -6.50 -13.71
N SER A 173 -13.11 -5.36 -13.07
CA SER A 173 -13.77 -4.14 -13.49
C SER A 173 -13.28 -3.73 -14.88
N ALA A 174 -14.21 -3.27 -15.72
CA ALA A 174 -13.86 -2.60 -16.96
C ALA A 174 -12.92 -1.42 -16.67
N LYS A 175 -12.07 -1.06 -17.64
CA LYS A 175 -11.24 0.13 -17.56
C LYS A 175 -12.12 1.34 -17.24
N VAL A 176 -11.79 2.06 -16.17
CA VAL A 176 -12.55 3.24 -15.73
C VAL A 176 -11.86 4.52 -16.16
N ASP A 177 -12.59 5.64 -16.13
CA ASP A 177 -12.01 6.96 -16.24
C ASP A 177 -11.05 7.21 -15.07
N GLN A 178 -9.75 7.32 -15.39
CA GLN A 178 -8.68 7.45 -14.40
C GLN A 178 -8.75 8.79 -13.65
N GLN A 179 -9.17 9.86 -14.33
CA GLN A 179 -9.29 11.17 -13.71
C GLN A 179 -10.45 11.18 -12.70
N LEU A 180 -11.58 10.60 -13.08
CA LEU A 180 -12.74 10.47 -12.21
C LEU A 180 -12.45 9.58 -11.01
N ALA A 181 -11.79 8.43 -11.22
CA ALA A 181 -11.40 7.52 -10.14
C ALA A 181 -10.44 8.19 -9.15
N ARG A 182 -9.44 8.91 -9.66
CA ARG A 182 -8.49 9.68 -8.83
C ARG A 182 -9.17 10.80 -8.06
N SER A 183 -10.08 11.56 -8.68
CA SER A 183 -10.85 12.60 -8.00
C SER A 183 -11.70 12.02 -6.88
N GLY A 184 -12.36 10.88 -7.12
CA GLY A 184 -13.14 10.18 -6.11
C GLY A 184 -12.30 9.70 -4.92
N LEU A 185 -11.05 9.26 -5.17
CA LEU A 185 -10.11 8.89 -4.11
C LEU A 185 -9.67 10.11 -3.28
N LEU A 186 -9.34 11.22 -3.94
CA LEU A 186 -8.99 12.48 -3.26
C LEU A 186 -10.16 13.04 -2.44
N ASP A 187 -11.39 12.86 -2.91
CA ASP A 187 -12.60 13.23 -2.16
C ASP A 187 -12.78 12.35 -0.91
N ALA A 188 -12.50 11.05 -1.01
CA ALA A 188 -12.54 10.17 0.15
C ALA A 188 -11.46 10.55 1.18
N GLU A 189 -10.26 10.85 0.73
CA GLU A 189 -9.15 11.31 1.57
C GLU A 189 -9.50 12.62 2.30
N ARG A 190 -10.07 13.60 1.58
CA ARG A 190 -10.49 14.88 2.16
C ARG A 190 -11.59 14.69 3.19
N LYS A 191 -12.62 13.89 2.89
CA LYS A 191 -13.71 13.59 3.84
C LYS A 191 -13.20 12.85 5.07
N PHE A 192 -12.27 11.91 4.91
CA PHE A 192 -11.62 11.24 6.03
C PHE A 192 -10.90 12.25 6.93
N SER A 193 -10.13 13.18 6.35
CA SER A 193 -9.43 14.22 7.10
C SER A 193 -10.41 15.15 7.83
N GLN A 194 -11.49 15.55 7.17
CA GLN A 194 -12.54 16.40 7.76
C GLN A 194 -13.20 15.70 8.95
N VAL A 195 -13.62 14.46 8.79
CA VAL A 195 -14.23 13.69 9.90
C VAL A 195 -13.23 13.48 11.04
N SER A 196 -11.94 13.28 10.73
CA SER A 196 -10.91 13.16 11.76
C SER A 196 -10.75 14.44 12.57
N ALA A 197 -10.81 15.61 11.94
CA ALA A 197 -10.75 16.91 12.61
C ALA A 197 -12.02 17.20 13.45
N GLU A 198 -13.20 16.87 12.92
CA GLU A 198 -14.49 17.19 13.55
C GLU A 198 -14.89 16.20 14.67
N LEU A 199 -14.71 14.89 14.44
CA LEU A 199 -15.20 13.83 15.31
C LEU A 199 -14.07 13.03 15.99
N GLY A 200 -12.82 13.27 15.60
CA GLY A 200 -11.63 12.57 16.11
C GLY A 200 -11.18 11.40 15.24
N ALA A 201 -9.94 11.01 15.44
CA ALA A 201 -9.27 9.97 14.67
C ALA A 201 -9.98 8.60 14.76
N ARG A 202 -10.47 8.23 15.94
CA ARG A 202 -11.20 6.98 16.16
C ARG A 202 -12.43 6.89 15.27
N GLU A 203 -13.26 7.93 15.26
CA GLU A 203 -14.54 7.93 14.53
C GLU A 203 -14.31 7.93 13.01
N SER A 204 -13.30 8.65 12.52
CA SER A 204 -12.93 8.60 11.11
C SER A 204 -12.53 7.18 10.67
N PHE A 205 -11.79 6.44 11.50
CA PHE A 205 -11.47 5.04 11.22
C PHE A 205 -12.71 4.14 11.24
N LEU A 206 -13.61 4.31 12.18
CA LEU A 206 -14.85 3.53 12.22
C LEU A 206 -15.72 3.72 10.96
N LEU A 207 -15.70 4.90 10.35
CA LEU A 207 -16.48 5.20 9.15
C LEU A 207 -15.77 4.73 7.86
N TYR A 208 -14.47 4.95 7.74
CA TYR A 208 -13.76 4.79 6.48
C TYR A 208 -12.93 3.50 6.38
N ALA A 209 -12.51 2.90 7.49
CA ALA A 209 -11.66 1.72 7.44
C ALA A 209 -12.42 0.46 6.98
N ALA A 210 -11.74 -0.36 6.18
CA ALA A 210 -12.19 -1.71 5.87
C ALA A 210 -12.10 -2.61 7.11
N LYS A 211 -12.81 -3.75 7.08
CA LYS A 211 -12.82 -4.70 8.20
C LYS A 211 -11.41 -5.19 8.57
N ASP A 212 -10.56 -5.38 7.57
CA ASP A 212 -9.21 -5.94 7.65
C ASP A 212 -8.09 -4.89 7.55
N VAL A 213 -8.41 -3.61 7.83
CA VAL A 213 -7.44 -2.51 7.82
C VAL A 213 -6.22 -2.82 8.69
N ARG A 214 -5.05 -2.34 8.25
CA ARG A 214 -3.80 -2.38 9.00
C ARG A 214 -3.35 -0.95 9.29
N LEU A 215 -3.24 -0.63 10.58
CA LEU A 215 -2.78 0.65 11.08
C LEU A 215 -1.34 0.51 11.58
N PHE A 216 -0.43 1.32 11.06
CA PHE A 216 1.00 1.32 11.42
C PHE A 216 1.38 2.64 12.08
N ARG A 217 1.93 2.55 13.27
CA ARG A 217 2.44 3.68 14.07
C ARG A 217 3.80 3.32 14.64
N ASN A 218 4.70 4.30 14.73
CA ASN A 218 6.00 4.08 15.37
C ASN A 218 5.84 3.56 16.79
N ASP A 219 6.78 2.70 17.19
CA ASP A 219 6.86 2.08 18.50
C ASP A 219 5.70 1.10 18.84
N HIS A 220 4.90 0.71 17.80
CA HIS A 220 3.81 -0.24 17.94
C HIS A 220 3.86 -1.34 16.88
N PHE A 221 3.47 -2.55 17.26
CA PHE A 221 3.12 -3.57 16.29
C PHE A 221 1.87 -3.14 15.50
N PRO A 222 1.71 -3.62 14.23
CA PRO A 222 0.55 -3.27 13.43
C PRO A 222 -0.76 -3.64 14.13
N PHE A 223 -1.67 -2.67 14.20
CA PHE A 223 -3.04 -2.93 14.64
C PHE A 223 -3.84 -3.47 13.44
N VAL A 224 -4.27 -4.72 13.52
CA VAL A 224 -4.96 -5.41 12.43
C VAL A 224 -6.45 -5.53 12.73
N GLY A 225 -7.27 -5.02 11.82
CA GLY A 225 -8.72 -4.99 11.94
C GLY A 225 -9.26 -3.64 12.41
N LYS A 226 -10.47 -3.31 11.94
CA LYS A 226 -11.11 -2.00 12.16
C LYS A 226 -11.20 -1.62 13.63
N MET A 227 -11.63 -2.55 14.49
CA MET A 227 -11.80 -2.24 15.91
C MET A 227 -10.47 -2.03 16.60
N ALA A 228 -9.47 -2.90 16.36
CA ALA A 228 -8.13 -2.74 16.92
C ALA A 228 -7.48 -1.40 16.51
N ALA A 229 -7.62 -1.02 15.24
CA ALA A 229 -7.12 0.27 14.73
C ALA A 229 -7.86 1.46 15.37
N ALA A 230 -9.19 1.41 15.48
CA ALA A 230 -9.98 2.47 16.09
C ALA A 230 -9.67 2.61 17.59
N ASP A 231 -9.53 1.51 18.31
CA ASP A 231 -9.23 1.52 19.75
C ASP A 231 -7.81 2.04 20.01
N ALA A 232 -6.84 1.76 19.15
CA ALA A 232 -5.50 2.33 19.22
C ALA A 232 -5.49 3.86 19.05
N LEU A 233 -6.48 4.41 18.34
CA LEU A 233 -6.63 5.84 18.10
C LEU A 233 -7.52 6.55 19.14
N ALA A 234 -8.22 5.80 19.98
CA ALA A 234 -9.11 6.36 21.01
C ALA A 234 -8.42 7.35 21.98
N PRO A 235 -7.14 7.16 22.38
CA PRO A 235 -6.44 8.12 23.23
C PRO A 235 -6.06 9.42 22.54
N VAL A 236 -6.11 9.50 21.20
CA VAL A 236 -5.73 10.71 20.45
C VAL A 236 -6.83 11.75 20.58
N THR A 237 -6.62 12.75 21.43
CA THR A 237 -7.54 13.86 21.65
C THR A 237 -7.19 15.13 20.87
N ALA A 238 -6.00 15.17 20.26
CA ALA A 238 -5.54 16.23 19.39
C ALA A 238 -6.30 16.19 18.05
N GLU A 239 -6.52 17.34 17.45
CA GLU A 239 -7.05 17.44 16.09
C GLU A 239 -6.02 16.91 15.10
N TRP A 240 -6.39 15.87 14.36
CA TRP A 240 -5.52 15.24 13.37
C TRP A 240 -5.97 15.59 11.96
N THR A 241 -5.17 16.40 11.27
CA THR A 241 -5.44 16.84 9.89
C THR A 241 -4.43 16.24 8.92
N TRP A 242 -4.88 16.03 7.69
CA TRP A 242 -4.12 15.37 6.62
C TRP A 242 -4.17 16.21 5.35
N THR A 243 -3.01 16.43 4.73
CA THR A 243 -2.89 17.12 3.44
C THR A 243 -2.29 16.16 2.43
N SER A 244 -3.11 15.73 1.47
CA SER A 244 -2.66 14.84 0.39
C SER A 244 -1.79 15.61 -0.60
N LEU A 245 -0.60 15.08 -0.87
CA LEU A 245 0.31 15.56 -1.91
C LEU A 245 0.09 14.82 -3.23
N PHE A 246 -0.41 13.60 -3.18
CA PHE A 246 -0.59 12.76 -4.36
C PHE A 246 -1.65 11.68 -4.13
N ALA A 247 -2.30 11.29 -5.23
CA ALA A 247 -3.13 10.10 -5.30
C ALA A 247 -2.85 9.33 -6.61
N GLY A 248 -2.70 8.01 -6.53
CA GLY A 248 -2.62 7.10 -7.66
C GLY A 248 -3.73 6.06 -7.59
N VAL A 249 -4.26 5.64 -8.75
CA VAL A 249 -5.30 4.62 -8.84
C VAL A 249 -4.97 3.56 -9.87
N SER A 250 -5.47 2.34 -9.67
CA SER A 250 -5.38 1.24 -10.64
C SER A 250 -6.19 1.53 -11.91
N ILE A 251 -5.87 0.86 -13.00
CA ILE A 251 -6.64 0.96 -14.27
C ILE A 251 -8.12 0.57 -14.05
N SER A 252 -8.38 -0.37 -13.17
CA SER A 252 -9.74 -0.78 -12.78
C SER A 252 -10.42 0.17 -11.78
N GLY A 253 -9.70 1.13 -11.21
CA GLY A 253 -10.25 2.11 -10.26
C GLY A 253 -10.75 1.52 -8.94
N ASP A 254 -10.35 0.30 -8.60
CA ASP A 254 -10.75 -0.43 -7.39
C ASP A 254 -9.70 -0.42 -6.28
N LEU A 255 -8.46 -0.06 -6.61
CA LEU A 255 -7.35 0.12 -5.68
C LEU A 255 -6.70 1.47 -5.94
N GLY A 256 -6.28 2.15 -4.88
CA GLY A 256 -5.54 3.39 -4.96
C GLY A 256 -4.67 3.64 -3.75
N TYR A 257 -3.78 4.59 -3.86
CA TYR A 257 -2.93 5.02 -2.75
C TYR A 257 -2.81 6.53 -2.72
N THR A 258 -2.61 7.05 -1.53
CA THR A 258 -2.35 8.47 -1.26
C THR A 258 -1.13 8.58 -0.37
N TYR A 259 -0.42 9.67 -0.47
CA TYR A 259 0.58 10.08 0.50
C TYR A 259 0.58 11.60 0.68
N GLY A 260 1.08 12.03 1.81
CA GLY A 260 1.14 13.44 2.14
C GLY A 260 1.75 13.70 3.51
N ILE A 261 1.34 14.81 4.08
CA ILE A 261 1.76 15.24 5.42
C ILE A 261 0.55 15.29 6.35
N TYR A 262 0.81 15.13 7.65
CA TYR A 262 -0.18 15.33 8.68
C TYR A 262 0.31 16.30 9.77
N GLU A 263 -0.64 16.86 10.49
CA GLU A 263 -0.40 17.65 11.70
C GLU A 263 -1.35 17.18 12.80
N LEU A 264 -0.81 17.07 14.01
CA LEU A 264 -1.54 16.94 15.25
C LEU A 264 -1.56 18.29 15.94
N ARG A 265 -2.75 18.82 16.22
CA ARG A 265 -2.94 20.11 16.90
C ARG A 265 -3.64 19.91 18.23
N GLU A 266 -3.00 20.38 19.29
CA GLU A 266 -3.59 20.43 20.61
C GLU A 266 -4.69 21.51 20.68
N LYS A 267 -5.55 21.44 21.72
CA LYS A 267 -6.69 22.35 21.91
C LYS A 267 -6.33 23.85 21.88
N ALA A 268 -5.09 24.20 22.17
CA ALA A 268 -4.59 25.59 22.08
C ALA A 268 -4.13 25.97 20.65
N GLY A 269 -4.36 25.14 19.64
CA GLY A 269 -3.89 25.34 18.25
C GLY A 269 -2.41 25.09 18.05
N ILE A 270 -1.69 24.60 19.07
CA ILE A 270 -0.27 24.29 19.00
C ILE A 270 -0.09 22.97 18.24
N VAL A 271 0.73 22.99 17.20
CA VAL A 271 1.12 21.75 16.49
C VAL A 271 2.08 20.97 17.39
N SER A 272 1.60 19.86 17.93
CA SER A 272 2.38 18.97 18.80
C SER A 272 3.21 17.96 18.00
N GLU A 273 2.75 17.60 16.80
CA GLU A 273 3.44 16.66 15.92
C GLU A 273 3.16 16.97 14.44
N ARG A 274 4.15 16.69 13.61
CA ARG A 274 4.05 16.67 12.14
C ARG A 274 4.68 15.39 11.63
N GLY A 275 4.16 14.87 10.54
CA GLY A 275 4.72 13.66 9.95
C GLY A 275 4.30 13.45 8.50
N ASN A 276 4.83 12.38 7.96
CA ASN A 276 4.42 11.83 6.68
C ASN A 276 3.31 10.82 6.89
N TYR A 277 2.43 10.69 5.92
CA TYR A 277 1.53 9.55 5.87
C TYR A 277 1.52 8.91 4.48
N ALA A 278 1.19 7.64 4.46
CA ALA A 278 0.85 6.92 3.25
C ALA A 278 -0.32 5.97 3.52
N ARG A 279 -1.25 5.90 2.58
CA ARG A 279 -2.47 5.11 2.69
C ARG A 279 -2.72 4.28 1.45
N VAL A 280 -3.30 3.12 1.66
CA VAL A 280 -3.90 2.34 0.57
C VAL A 280 -5.40 2.26 0.80
N TRP A 281 -6.13 2.51 -0.28
CA TRP A 281 -7.57 2.52 -0.35
C TRP A 281 -8.06 1.47 -1.36
N LYS A 282 -9.15 0.80 -1.01
CA LYS A 282 -9.81 -0.19 -1.86
C LYS A 282 -11.29 0.14 -1.99
N LYS A 283 -11.87 -0.05 -3.16
CA LYS A 283 -13.33 0.02 -3.30
C LYS A 283 -13.99 -1.23 -2.74
N VAL A 284 -14.94 -1.02 -1.83
CA VAL A 284 -15.79 -2.04 -1.25
C VAL A 284 -17.23 -1.61 -1.45
N LEU A 285 -17.99 -2.35 -2.22
CA LEU A 285 -19.39 -2.01 -2.59
C LEU A 285 -19.51 -0.59 -3.20
N GLY A 286 -18.53 -0.17 -3.98
CA GLY A 286 -18.50 1.15 -4.63
C GLY A 286 -17.84 2.27 -3.83
N ASP A 287 -17.69 2.14 -2.52
CA ASP A 287 -17.09 3.13 -1.63
C ASP A 287 -15.58 2.89 -1.44
N TRP A 288 -14.80 3.97 -1.37
CA TRP A 288 -13.42 3.90 -0.95
C TRP A 288 -13.32 3.58 0.55
N LYS A 289 -12.62 2.49 0.88
CA LYS A 289 -12.31 2.07 2.24
C LYS A 289 -10.81 1.96 2.44
N LEU A 290 -10.35 2.47 3.57
CA LEU A 290 -8.97 2.44 3.98
C LEU A 290 -8.55 1.02 4.36
N VAL A 291 -7.50 0.49 3.73
CA VAL A 291 -6.97 -0.85 4.01
C VAL A 291 -5.59 -0.82 4.63
N ILE A 292 -4.80 0.24 4.40
CA ILE A 292 -3.55 0.51 5.11
C ILE A 292 -3.46 1.99 5.43
N ASP A 293 -3.03 2.29 6.65
CA ASP A 293 -2.66 3.63 7.11
C ASP A 293 -1.31 3.57 7.82
N VAL A 294 -0.34 4.28 7.29
CA VAL A 294 0.99 4.47 7.88
C VAL A 294 1.15 5.93 8.21
N ALA A 295 1.51 6.26 9.45
CA ALA A 295 1.91 7.60 9.85
C ALA A 295 3.28 7.53 10.54
N ASP A 296 4.22 8.31 10.00
CA ASP A 296 5.61 8.38 10.43
C ASP A 296 5.94 9.82 10.86
N PRO A 297 6.10 10.06 12.17
CA PRO A 297 6.44 11.38 12.69
C PRO A 297 7.77 11.88 12.16
N LEU A 298 7.83 13.17 11.82
CA LEU A 298 9.10 13.84 11.55
C LEU A 298 9.89 14.04 12.84
N PRO A 299 11.24 13.99 12.77
CA PRO A 299 12.08 14.34 13.91
C PRO A 299 11.72 15.72 14.46
N ARG A 300 11.55 15.81 15.78
CA ARG A 300 11.37 17.11 16.44
C ARG A 300 12.62 17.95 16.23
N LYS A 301 12.43 19.20 15.80
CA LYS A 301 13.51 20.18 15.64
C LYS A 301 14.00 20.65 17.00
#